data_4b01f7c86075ed97e2493b8c324a6c78
#
_entry.id   4b01f7c86075ed97e2493b8c324a6c78
#
_cell.length_a   1.000
_cell.length_b   1.000
_cell.length_c   1.000
_cell.angle_alpha   90.00
_cell.angle_beta   90.00
_cell.angle_gamma   90.00
#
_symmetry.space_group_name_H-M   'P 1'
#
loop_
_entity.id
_entity.type
_entity.pdbx_description
1 polymer ?
#
loop_
_entity_poly.entity_id
_entity_poly.type
_entity_poly.pdbx_seq_one_letter_code
_entity_poly.pdbx_strand_id
1 'polypeptide(L)'
;MRCAGVTARTVPTVVAVLLSSGLVGCDRGPQVVTTIEFDGASRSITTREVICTKQPDGGVVILVVGTPTRTARVQFTQLGRLVVQKAGLRYDGMAGFVADSREVTATKVDDTFTFSGRMPPNAGESQWHTFKLQTTCPGYLDARPSSVDVPIGAP
;
A
#
# COMPACT_ATOMS: atom_id res chain seq x y z
N MET A 1 11.10 -16.56 -9.23
CA MET A 1 11.54 -16.28 -10.62
C MET A 1 13.05 -16.47 -10.69
N ARG A 2 13.52 -17.34 -11.56
CA ARG A 2 14.92 -17.74 -11.67
C ARG A 2 15.65 -16.80 -12.64
N CYS A 3 16.72 -16.15 -12.20
CA CYS A 3 17.65 -15.45 -13.11
C CYS A 3 18.57 -16.51 -13.76
N ALA A 4 18.49 -16.66 -15.08
CA ALA A 4 19.36 -17.55 -15.85
C ALA A 4 20.71 -16.85 -16.10
N GLY A 5 21.80 -17.48 -15.70
CA GLY A 5 23.15 -17.03 -15.97
C GLY A 5 23.55 -17.37 -17.38
N VAL A 6 24.13 -16.40 -18.08
CA VAL A 6 24.75 -16.57 -19.40
C VAL A 6 26.25 -16.84 -19.20
N THR A 7 26.71 -18.03 -19.59
CA THR A 7 28.12 -18.39 -19.63
C THR A 7 28.77 -17.90 -20.94
N ALA A 8 29.72 -16.99 -20.85
CA ALA A 8 30.52 -16.54 -21.98
C ALA A 8 31.81 -17.40 -22.14
N ARG A 9 32.01 -17.89 -23.35
CA ARG A 9 33.24 -18.60 -23.76
C ARG A 9 34.38 -17.60 -24.05
N THR A 10 35.53 -17.86 -23.50
CA THR A 10 36.78 -17.12 -23.67
C THR A 10 37.40 -17.29 -25.05
N VAL A 11 37.81 -16.17 -25.69
CA VAL A 11 38.81 -16.08 -26.76
C VAL A 11 39.81 -14.98 -26.35
N PRO A 12 41.12 -15.18 -26.43
CA PRO A 12 42.09 -14.22 -25.94
C PRO A 12 42.42 -13.17 -26.99
N THR A 13 42.02 -11.94 -26.77
CA THR A 13 42.62 -10.76 -27.41
C THR A 13 42.61 -9.64 -26.39
N VAL A 14 43.79 -9.16 -26.05
CA VAL A 14 44.05 -8.11 -25.09
C VAL A 14 43.51 -6.79 -25.64
N VAL A 15 42.35 -6.37 -25.16
CA VAL A 15 41.89 -4.99 -25.21
C VAL A 15 41.31 -4.69 -23.83
N ALA A 16 41.95 -3.72 -23.15
CA ALA A 16 41.49 -3.24 -21.86
C ALA A 16 40.14 -2.53 -22.04
N VAL A 17 39.03 -3.25 -21.87
CA VAL A 17 37.70 -2.69 -21.78
C VAL A 17 37.35 -2.59 -20.29
N LEU A 18 37.22 -1.37 -19.81
CA LEU A 18 36.66 -1.04 -18.50
C LEU A 18 35.24 -1.60 -18.45
N LEU A 19 35.08 -2.78 -17.85
CA LEU A 19 33.79 -3.35 -17.49
C LEU A 19 33.20 -2.51 -16.36
N SER A 20 32.44 -1.49 -16.69
CA SER A 20 31.49 -0.90 -15.76
C SER A 20 30.44 -1.97 -15.44
N SER A 21 30.64 -2.65 -14.32
CA SER A 21 29.66 -3.56 -13.72
C SER A 21 28.45 -2.75 -13.35
N GLY A 22 27.48 -2.60 -14.26
CA GLY A 22 26.16 -2.11 -13.95
C GLY A 22 25.53 -3.04 -12.93
N LEU A 23 25.45 -2.60 -11.69
CA LEU A 23 24.60 -3.23 -10.67
C LEU A 23 23.15 -3.18 -11.19
N VAL A 24 22.69 -4.28 -11.78
CA VAL A 24 21.27 -4.49 -12.07
C VAL A 24 20.58 -4.63 -10.71
N GLY A 25 20.24 -3.50 -10.11
CA GLY A 25 19.37 -3.47 -8.95
C GLY A 25 18.01 -4.05 -9.36
N CYS A 26 17.57 -5.10 -8.68
CA CYS A 26 16.19 -5.59 -8.81
C CYS A 26 15.26 -4.42 -8.44
N ASP A 27 14.65 -3.83 -9.44
CA ASP A 27 13.81 -2.62 -9.27
C ASP A 27 12.53 -3.03 -8.54
N ARG A 28 12.46 -2.69 -7.26
CA ARG A 28 11.27 -2.85 -6.42
C ARG A 28 10.27 -1.78 -6.79
N GLY A 29 9.49 -1.98 -7.84
CA GLY A 29 8.37 -1.13 -8.20
C GLY A 29 8.57 0.40 -8.15
N PRO A 30 7.66 1.19 -8.69
CA PRO A 30 7.75 2.66 -8.64
C PRO A 30 7.60 3.16 -7.19
N GLN A 31 8.28 4.25 -6.89
CA GLN A 31 8.11 4.95 -5.62
C GLN A 31 6.76 5.67 -5.61
N VAL A 32 5.97 5.46 -4.57
CA VAL A 32 4.64 6.07 -4.38
C VAL A 32 4.68 6.98 -3.16
N VAL A 33 4.07 8.15 -3.29
CA VAL A 33 3.83 9.06 -2.18
C VAL A 33 2.37 8.90 -1.75
N THR A 34 2.15 8.45 -0.54
CA THR A 34 0.83 8.39 0.10
C THR A 34 0.69 9.55 1.06
N THR A 35 -0.32 10.39 0.85
CA THR A 35 -0.62 11.51 1.74
C THR A 35 -1.66 11.09 2.77
N ILE A 36 -1.41 11.41 4.03
CA ILE A 36 -2.33 11.18 5.14
C ILE A 36 -2.59 12.52 5.81
N GLU A 37 -3.85 12.88 5.92
CA GLU A 37 -4.31 13.99 6.74
C GLU A 37 -5.11 13.39 7.90
N PHE A 38 -4.77 13.76 9.13
CA PHE A 38 -5.41 13.26 10.33
C PHE A 38 -5.60 14.44 11.29
N ASP A 39 -6.86 14.75 11.62
CA ASP A 39 -7.26 15.91 12.42
C ASP A 39 -6.62 17.23 11.93
N GLY A 40 -6.59 17.41 10.60
CA GLY A 40 -6.00 18.58 9.97
C GLY A 40 -4.47 18.58 9.86
N ALA A 41 -3.79 17.61 10.48
CA ALA A 41 -2.34 17.47 10.36
C ALA A 41 -1.97 16.61 9.13
N SER A 42 -1.27 17.18 8.15
CA SER A 42 -0.84 16.49 6.96
C SER A 42 0.51 15.80 7.15
N ARG A 43 0.62 14.57 6.65
CA ARG A 43 1.79 13.70 6.67
C ARG A 43 1.92 12.95 5.35
N SER A 44 3.10 12.39 5.07
CA SER A 44 3.29 11.56 3.88
C SER A 44 4.14 10.32 4.18
N ILE A 45 3.80 9.24 3.51
CA ILE A 45 4.60 8.01 3.45
C ILE A 45 5.12 7.89 2.03
N THR A 46 6.43 7.96 1.85
CA THR A 46 7.08 7.73 0.58
C THR A 46 7.69 6.33 0.59
N THR A 47 7.16 5.43 -0.23
CA THR A 47 7.55 4.02 -0.21
C THR A 47 7.41 3.38 -1.59
N ARG A 48 8.08 2.24 -1.78
CA ARG A 48 7.87 1.32 -2.92
C ARG A 48 6.97 0.14 -2.54
N GLU A 49 6.56 0.07 -1.27
CA GLU A 49 5.73 -1.01 -0.73
C GLU A 49 4.27 -0.56 -0.64
N VAL A 50 3.66 -0.29 -1.81
CA VAL A 50 2.22 -0.14 -1.95
C VAL A 50 1.71 -1.38 -2.66
N ILE A 51 0.91 -2.17 -1.95
CA ILE A 51 0.38 -3.45 -2.42
C ILE A 51 -1.13 -3.30 -2.59
N CYS A 52 -1.60 -3.41 -3.82
CA CYS A 52 -3.01 -3.39 -4.16
C CYS A 52 -3.44 -4.79 -4.59
N THR A 53 -4.31 -5.43 -3.82
CA THR A 53 -4.71 -6.82 -4.04
C THR A 53 -6.20 -6.89 -4.36
N LYS A 54 -6.53 -7.49 -5.50
CA LYS A 54 -7.92 -7.83 -5.84
C LYS A 54 -8.34 -9.10 -5.12
N GLN A 55 -9.51 -9.06 -4.52
CA GLN A 55 -10.10 -10.20 -3.82
C GLN A 55 -11.09 -10.94 -4.73
N PRO A 56 -11.32 -12.26 -4.55
CA PRO A 56 -12.25 -13.03 -5.38
C PRO A 56 -13.70 -12.52 -5.33
N ASP A 57 -14.10 -11.87 -4.25
CA ASP A 57 -15.42 -11.28 -4.03
C ASP A 57 -15.61 -9.90 -4.69
N GLY A 58 -14.65 -9.44 -5.50
CA GLY A 58 -14.64 -8.11 -6.09
C GLY A 58 -14.17 -7.01 -5.15
N GLY A 59 -13.69 -7.38 -3.97
CA GLY A 59 -13.04 -6.47 -3.04
C GLY A 59 -11.62 -6.08 -3.51
N VAL A 60 -11.12 -4.99 -2.96
CA VAL A 60 -9.73 -4.55 -3.13
C VAL A 60 -9.16 -4.20 -1.76
N VAL A 61 -7.95 -4.65 -1.51
CA VAL A 61 -7.16 -4.24 -0.35
C VAL A 61 -5.97 -3.44 -0.83
N ILE A 62 -5.81 -2.22 -0.30
CA ILE A 62 -4.60 -1.41 -0.45
C ILE A 62 -3.85 -1.46 0.88
N LEU A 63 -2.60 -1.87 0.82
CA LEU A 63 -1.66 -1.84 1.94
C LEU A 63 -0.48 -0.93 1.58
N VAL A 64 -0.24 0.08 2.40
CA VAL A 64 0.91 0.98 2.31
C VAL A 64 1.83 0.71 3.50
N VAL A 65 3.08 0.39 3.22
CA VAL A 65 4.09 0.11 4.25
C VAL A 65 5.29 1.04 4.05
N GLY A 66 5.44 2.02 4.92
CA GLY A 66 6.63 2.88 4.96
C GLY A 66 7.64 2.36 5.98
N THR A 67 7.23 2.28 7.24
CA THR A 67 7.99 1.71 8.35
C THR A 67 7.01 0.93 9.25
N PRO A 68 7.47 0.18 10.27
CA PRO A 68 6.57 -0.50 11.21
C PRO A 68 5.58 0.45 11.92
N THR A 69 5.93 1.74 12.06
CA THR A 69 5.10 2.76 12.69
C THR A 69 4.35 3.64 11.69
N ARG A 70 4.53 3.44 10.37
CA ARG A 70 3.93 4.25 9.28
C ARG A 70 3.31 3.33 8.26
N THR A 71 2.06 2.98 8.49
CA THR A 71 1.30 2.05 7.65
C THR A 71 -0.11 2.58 7.41
N ALA A 72 -0.69 2.23 6.28
CA ALA A 72 -2.12 2.42 6.04
C ALA A 72 -2.69 1.19 5.34
N ARG A 73 -3.91 0.82 5.69
CA ARG A 73 -4.63 -0.28 5.05
C ARG A 73 -6.07 0.11 4.82
N VAL A 74 -6.54 -0.08 3.60
CA VAL A 74 -7.94 0.14 3.24
C VAL A 74 -8.46 -1.10 2.52
N GLN A 75 -9.65 -1.53 2.89
CA GLN A 75 -10.41 -2.58 2.21
C GLN A 75 -11.73 -1.99 1.71
N PHE A 76 -12.03 -2.19 0.44
CA PHE A 76 -13.23 -1.66 -0.21
C PHE A 76 -13.69 -2.54 -1.36
N THR A 77 -14.93 -2.34 -1.82
CA THR A 77 -15.48 -2.99 -3.02
C THR A 77 -15.64 -1.99 -4.14
N GLN A 78 -15.55 -2.46 -5.40
CA GLN A 78 -15.68 -1.66 -6.62
C GLN A 78 -16.90 -2.04 -7.46
N LEU A 79 -17.89 -2.69 -6.90
CA LEU A 79 -19.09 -3.10 -7.61
C LEU A 79 -20.06 -1.91 -7.79
N GLY A 80 -19.94 -1.22 -8.91
CA GLY A 80 -20.73 -0.04 -9.26
C GLY A 80 -20.25 1.25 -8.62
N ARG A 81 -20.11 1.29 -7.30
CA ARG A 81 -19.53 2.40 -6.54
C ARG A 81 -18.43 1.91 -5.60
N LEU A 82 -17.56 2.81 -5.19
CA LEU A 82 -16.57 2.50 -4.17
C LEU A 82 -17.23 2.50 -2.79
N VAL A 83 -17.20 1.37 -2.10
CA VAL A 83 -17.71 1.24 -0.73
C VAL A 83 -16.59 0.75 0.16
N VAL A 84 -16.15 1.60 1.08
CA VAL A 84 -15.09 1.26 2.04
C VAL A 84 -15.69 0.38 3.13
N GLN A 85 -15.08 -0.78 3.34
CA GLN A 85 -15.48 -1.72 4.39
C GLN A 85 -14.67 -1.48 5.67
N LYS A 86 -13.36 -1.22 5.51
CA LYS A 86 -12.45 -0.97 6.63
C LYS A 86 -11.35 -0.02 6.18
N ALA A 87 -10.97 0.90 7.04
CA ALA A 87 -9.78 1.73 6.87
C ALA A 87 -9.04 1.84 8.20
N GLY A 88 -7.73 1.66 8.16
CA GLY A 88 -6.86 1.80 9.31
C GLY A 88 -5.58 2.52 8.91
N LEU A 89 -5.07 3.34 9.78
CA LEU A 89 -3.81 4.05 9.61
C LEU A 89 -3.01 4.08 10.92
N ARG A 90 -1.70 4.13 10.75
CA ARG A 90 -0.75 4.35 11.84
C ARG A 90 0.36 5.26 11.33
N TYR A 91 0.71 6.28 12.09
CA TYR A 91 1.80 7.20 11.76
C TYR A 91 2.42 7.76 13.03
N ASP A 92 3.57 7.23 13.43
CA ASP A 92 4.42 7.73 14.54
C ASP A 92 3.63 8.17 15.79
N GLY A 93 2.83 7.27 16.35
CA GLY A 93 2.01 7.53 17.54
C GLY A 93 0.55 7.93 17.25
N MET A 94 0.23 8.38 16.04
CA MET A 94 -1.16 8.49 15.61
C MET A 94 -1.64 7.13 15.11
N ALA A 95 -2.85 6.74 15.50
CA ALA A 95 -3.51 5.56 14.97
C ALA A 95 -5.02 5.80 14.90
N GLY A 96 -5.66 5.17 13.94
CA GLY A 96 -7.11 5.18 13.82
C GLY A 96 -7.59 4.01 12.99
N PHE A 97 -8.81 3.57 13.28
CA PHE A 97 -9.47 2.48 12.57
C PHE A 97 -10.96 2.72 12.47
N VAL A 98 -11.54 2.45 11.30
CA VAL A 98 -12.97 2.50 11.07
C VAL A 98 -13.42 1.28 10.26
N ALA A 99 -14.55 0.69 10.65
CA ALA A 99 -15.19 -0.44 9.97
C ALA A 99 -16.64 -0.14 9.56
N ASP A 100 -17.11 1.09 9.72
CA ASP A 100 -18.44 1.53 9.26
C ASP A 100 -18.31 2.21 7.90
N SER A 101 -18.90 1.60 6.88
CA SER A 101 -18.89 2.11 5.52
C SER A 101 -19.62 3.46 5.34
N ARG A 102 -20.43 3.86 6.30
CA ARG A 102 -21.15 5.16 6.27
C ARG A 102 -20.25 6.32 6.69
N GLU A 103 -19.18 6.03 7.43
CA GLU A 103 -18.26 7.03 7.95
C GLU A 103 -17.12 7.35 6.97
N VAL A 104 -17.01 6.61 5.86
CA VAL A 104 -15.91 6.77 4.90
C VAL A 104 -16.44 6.89 3.49
N THR A 105 -15.99 7.91 2.79
CA THR A 105 -16.18 8.08 1.34
C THR A 105 -14.91 7.74 0.59
N ALA A 106 -15.06 7.23 -0.62
CA ALA A 106 -13.95 6.92 -1.50
C ALA A 106 -14.17 7.49 -2.90
N THR A 107 -13.13 8.04 -3.49
CA THR A 107 -13.09 8.44 -4.89
C THR A 107 -11.86 7.85 -5.56
N LYS A 108 -11.95 7.67 -6.89
CA LYS A 108 -10.85 7.19 -7.72
C LYS A 108 -10.71 8.08 -8.94
N VAL A 109 -9.48 8.49 -9.22
CA VAL A 109 -9.09 9.16 -10.47
C VAL A 109 -7.87 8.41 -10.99
N ASP A 110 -8.00 7.82 -12.16
CA ASP A 110 -7.02 6.88 -12.71
C ASP A 110 -6.69 5.75 -11.72
N ASP A 111 -5.45 5.61 -11.30
CA ASP A 111 -5.03 4.63 -10.29
C ASP A 111 -4.83 5.25 -8.89
N THR A 112 -5.25 6.50 -8.71
CA THR A 112 -5.18 7.21 -7.44
C THR A 112 -6.51 7.14 -6.71
N PHE A 113 -6.47 6.65 -5.48
CA PHE A 113 -7.60 6.56 -4.57
C PHE A 113 -7.50 7.62 -3.50
N THR A 114 -8.63 8.23 -3.19
CA THR A 114 -8.80 9.13 -2.05
C THR A 114 -9.89 8.59 -1.15
N PHE A 115 -9.57 8.36 0.10
CA PHE A 115 -10.48 7.95 1.16
C PHE A 115 -10.57 9.06 2.18
N SER A 116 -11.76 9.46 2.58
CA SER A 116 -11.97 10.51 3.58
C SER A 116 -13.18 10.23 4.45
N GLY A 117 -13.11 10.62 5.70
CA GLY A 117 -14.20 10.38 6.63
C GLY A 117 -13.79 10.58 8.08
N ARG A 118 -14.43 9.80 8.96
CA ARG A 118 -14.20 9.87 10.41
C ARG A 118 -13.85 8.49 10.96
N MET A 119 -12.97 8.47 11.93
CA MET A 119 -12.62 7.29 12.73
C MET A 119 -13.11 7.47 14.16
N PRO A 120 -13.63 6.42 14.79
CA PRO A 120 -14.06 6.50 16.18
C PRO A 120 -12.85 6.80 17.11
N PRO A 121 -13.12 7.32 18.31
CA PRO A 121 -12.09 7.54 19.31
C PRO A 121 -11.31 6.27 19.62
N ASN A 122 -10.02 6.40 19.84
CA ASN A 122 -9.20 5.32 20.39
C ASN A 122 -9.53 5.10 21.88
N ALA A 123 -9.03 4.01 22.45
CA ALA A 123 -9.22 3.72 23.86
C ALA A 123 -8.69 4.86 24.74
N GLY A 124 -9.57 5.43 25.60
CA GLY A 124 -9.26 6.56 26.47
C GLY A 124 -9.50 7.94 25.85
N GLU A 125 -9.92 8.02 24.60
CA GLU A 125 -10.30 9.26 23.93
C GLU A 125 -11.84 9.40 23.89
N SER A 126 -12.33 10.61 23.66
CA SER A 126 -13.77 10.90 23.54
C SER A 126 -14.17 11.53 22.21
N GLN A 127 -13.19 11.96 21.41
CA GLN A 127 -13.45 12.68 20.18
C GLN A 127 -13.19 11.80 18.95
N TRP A 128 -14.06 11.99 17.95
CA TRP A 128 -13.89 11.38 16.64
C TRP A 128 -12.74 12.07 15.89
N HIS A 129 -11.96 11.28 15.17
CA HIS A 129 -10.88 11.77 14.32
C HIS A 129 -11.36 11.95 12.89
N THR A 130 -10.97 13.03 12.25
CA THR A 130 -11.13 13.20 10.80
C THR A 130 -9.91 12.67 10.09
N PHE A 131 -10.10 12.03 8.95
CA PHE A 131 -8.97 11.59 8.13
C PHE A 131 -9.20 11.75 6.65
N LYS A 132 -8.10 11.91 5.91
CA LYS A 132 -8.03 11.77 4.47
C LYS A 132 -6.76 11.01 4.10
N LEU A 133 -6.91 9.99 3.30
CA LEU A 133 -5.81 9.16 2.79
C LEU A 133 -5.85 9.20 1.27
N GLN A 134 -4.74 9.56 0.64
CA GLN A 134 -4.60 9.54 -0.81
C GLN A 134 -3.39 8.69 -1.20
N THR A 135 -3.60 7.71 -2.06
CA THR A 135 -2.53 6.80 -2.52
C THR A 135 -2.79 6.33 -3.95
N THR A 136 -1.73 5.96 -4.66
CA THR A 136 -1.79 5.43 -6.01
C THR A 136 -1.44 3.95 -6.00
N CYS A 137 -2.21 3.13 -6.71
CA CYS A 137 -1.90 1.72 -6.94
C CYS A 137 -0.95 1.58 -8.13
N PRO A 138 0.32 1.17 -7.93
CA PRO A 138 1.26 0.99 -9.03
C PRO A 138 0.95 -0.24 -9.91
N GLY A 139 0.07 -1.09 -9.44
CA GLY A 139 -0.39 -2.31 -10.09
C GLY A 139 -1.25 -3.13 -9.14
N TYR A 140 -1.92 -4.14 -9.67
CA TYR A 140 -2.78 -5.02 -8.90
C TYR A 140 -2.23 -6.45 -8.89
N LEU A 141 -2.30 -7.07 -7.72
CA LEU A 141 -2.07 -8.49 -7.53
C LEU A 141 -3.43 -9.18 -7.31
N ASP A 142 -3.59 -10.38 -7.84
CA ASP A 142 -4.72 -11.20 -7.47
C ASP A 142 -4.45 -11.89 -6.14
N ALA A 143 -5.43 -11.87 -5.23
CA ALA A 143 -5.34 -12.61 -3.98
C ALA A 143 -5.19 -14.09 -4.28
N ARG A 144 -4.18 -14.75 -3.71
CA ARG A 144 -4.15 -16.20 -3.71
C ARG A 144 -5.35 -16.70 -2.91
N PRO A 145 -6.05 -17.74 -3.34
CA PRO A 145 -7.06 -18.37 -2.51
C PRO A 145 -6.37 -18.82 -1.22
N SER A 146 -6.66 -18.12 -0.12
CA SER A 146 -6.10 -18.44 1.18
C SER A 146 -6.75 -19.71 1.68
N SER A 147 -5.97 -20.76 1.85
CA SER A 147 -6.39 -21.96 2.58
C SER A 147 -6.36 -21.79 4.10
N VAL A 148 -6.06 -20.58 4.59
CA VAL A 148 -6.02 -20.28 6.02
C VAL A 148 -6.49 -18.86 6.26
N ASP A 149 -7.61 -18.69 6.94
CA ASP A 149 -8.00 -17.44 7.59
C ASP A 149 -6.97 -17.13 8.69
N VAL A 150 -6.01 -16.29 8.40
CA VAL A 150 -5.18 -15.70 9.46
C VAL A 150 -6.05 -14.64 10.14
N PRO A 151 -6.44 -14.82 11.40
CA PRO A 151 -7.22 -13.81 12.10
C PRO A 151 -6.42 -12.50 12.11
N ILE A 152 -7.04 -11.43 11.60
CA ILE A 152 -6.49 -10.09 11.71
C ILE A 152 -6.52 -9.76 13.20
N GLY A 153 -5.37 -9.86 13.87
CA GLY A 153 -5.26 -9.51 15.27
C GLY A 153 -5.81 -8.11 15.48
N ALA A 154 -6.81 -8.02 16.34
CA ALA A 154 -7.19 -6.75 16.93
C ALA A 154 -5.98 -6.16 17.69
N PRO A 155 -5.84 -4.83 17.78
CA PRO A 155 -4.77 -4.18 18.50
C PRO A 155 -4.76 -4.55 19.98
#